data_978fa0588105a1a1ab67af0b72540c72
#
_entry.id   978fa0588105a1a1ab67af0b72540c72
#
_cell.length_a   1.000
_cell.length_b   1.000
_cell.length_c   1.000
_cell.angle_alpha   90.00
_cell.angle_beta   90.00
_cell.angle_gamma   90.00
#
_symmetry.space_group_name_H-M   'P 1'
#
loop_
_entity.id
_entity.type
_entity.pdbx_description
1 polymer ?
#
loop_
_entity_poly.entity_id
_entity_poly.type
_entity_poly.pdbx_seq_one_letter_code
_entity_poly.pdbx_strand_id
1 'polypeptide(L)'
;MKQRWRHLIASALALALCLSAAACGKSDDTAGDDWRASGAVVDSGTITHDGDSVDVLVTVSESSAAFYRDMPEQVLFDSVSFPVSIPDAEQAFHAISFDDIDGDGESDVLVRFLHKSGDTTEMIWIWDPVERYVFREDLSTVAVGAR
;
A
#
# COMPACT_ATOMS: atom_id res chain seq x y z
N MET A 1 59.94 19.20 49.92
CA MET A 1 59.76 19.00 48.47
C MET A 1 59.34 17.57 48.17
N LYS A 2 58.17 17.19 48.55
CA LYS A 2 57.66 15.83 48.21
C LYS A 2 56.15 15.81 48.34
N GLN A 3 55.44 16.59 47.50
CA GLN A 3 53.97 16.57 47.58
C GLN A 3 53.30 17.15 46.32
N ARG A 4 53.85 16.96 45.14
CA ARG A 4 53.27 17.54 43.93
C ARG A 4 52.91 16.56 42.81
N TRP A 5 52.92 15.26 43.09
CA TRP A 5 52.75 14.27 42.07
C TRP A 5 51.53 13.35 42.24
N ARG A 6 50.63 13.70 43.13
CA ARG A 6 49.49 12.80 43.43
C ARG A 6 48.16 13.26 42.83
N HIS A 7 48.16 14.37 42.09
CA HIS A 7 46.91 14.91 41.58
C HIS A 7 46.73 14.80 40.04
N LEU A 8 47.62 14.16 39.32
CA LEU A 8 47.57 14.07 37.85
C LEU A 8 47.05 12.73 37.31
N ILE A 9 46.70 11.79 38.17
CA ILE A 9 46.19 10.48 37.70
C ILE A 9 44.67 10.34 37.85
N ALA A 10 44.00 11.27 38.52
CA ALA A 10 42.55 11.17 38.75
C ALA A 10 41.68 11.78 37.64
N SER A 11 42.27 12.46 36.67
CA SER A 11 41.50 13.20 35.66
C SER A 11 41.38 12.46 34.32
N ALA A 12 42.03 11.31 34.15
CA ALA A 12 42.04 10.59 32.89
C ALA A 12 40.99 9.47 32.79
N LEU A 13 40.31 9.16 33.90
CA LEU A 13 39.34 8.04 33.93
C LEU A 13 37.89 8.45 33.83
N ALA A 14 37.58 9.76 33.80
CA ALA A 14 36.22 10.26 33.72
C ALA A 14 35.73 10.58 32.29
N LEU A 15 36.59 10.45 31.30
CA LEU A 15 36.24 10.81 29.90
C LEU A 15 35.90 9.61 29.02
N ALA A 16 36.00 8.38 29.53
CA ALA A 16 35.77 7.17 28.75
C ALA A 16 34.35 6.57 28.91
N LEU A 17 33.48 7.18 29.69
CA LEU A 17 32.15 6.64 30.01
C LEU A 17 30.97 7.37 29.38
N CYS A 18 31.21 8.38 28.54
CA CYS A 18 30.13 9.17 27.91
C CYS A 18 29.90 8.88 26.41
N LEU A 19 30.49 7.82 25.86
CA LEU A 19 30.39 7.52 24.43
C LEU A 19 29.58 6.28 24.08
N SER A 20 28.80 5.73 25.00
CA SER A 20 27.99 4.53 24.76
C SER A 20 26.48 4.72 24.93
N ALA A 21 25.97 5.94 24.82
CA ALA A 21 24.53 6.21 24.92
C ALA A 21 23.95 6.96 23.70
N ALA A 22 24.45 6.69 22.50
CA ALA A 22 23.89 7.28 21.27
C ALA A 22 23.69 6.21 20.20
N ALA A 23 23.09 5.09 20.57
CA ALA A 23 22.60 4.10 19.63
C ALA A 23 21.23 3.58 20.08
N CYS A 24 20.35 4.49 20.53
CA CYS A 24 18.92 4.28 20.35
C CYS A 24 18.56 4.94 19.05
N GLY A 25 18.89 4.27 17.94
CA GLY A 25 18.14 4.46 16.71
C GLY A 25 16.70 4.11 17.06
N LYS A 26 15.84 5.10 17.19
CA LYS A 26 14.43 4.91 16.97
C LYS A 26 14.34 4.41 15.55
N SER A 27 14.16 3.12 15.37
CA SER A 27 13.41 2.60 14.26
C SER A 27 12.03 3.22 14.44
N ASP A 28 11.75 4.28 13.74
CA ASP A 28 10.37 4.65 13.46
C ASP A 28 9.85 3.49 12.61
N ASP A 29 9.30 2.48 13.28
CA ASP A 29 8.47 1.45 12.69
C ASP A 29 7.17 2.10 12.22
N THR A 30 7.26 2.95 11.22
CA THR A 30 6.18 3.22 10.28
C THR A 30 6.19 2.16 9.19
N ALA A 31 6.32 0.90 9.62
CA ALA A 31 6.20 -0.27 8.73
C ALA A 31 4.75 -0.52 8.32
N GLY A 32 3.81 0.41 8.62
CA GLY A 32 2.40 0.30 8.28
C GLY A 32 2.02 0.78 6.89
N ASP A 33 2.82 1.63 6.25
CA ASP A 33 2.40 2.35 5.03
C ASP A 33 3.44 2.31 3.89
N ASP A 34 4.34 1.35 3.86
CA ASP A 34 5.18 1.20 2.69
C ASP A 34 4.38 0.51 1.57
N TRP A 35 3.86 1.34 0.65
CA TRP A 35 3.15 0.87 -0.54
C TRP A 35 3.98 -0.14 -1.36
N ARG A 36 5.32 -0.07 -1.30
CA ARG A 36 6.23 -1.02 -1.95
C ARG A 36 6.12 -2.42 -1.37
N ALA A 37 5.69 -2.57 -0.11
CA ALA A 37 5.41 -3.86 0.50
C ALA A 37 4.11 -4.50 -0.03
N SER A 38 3.27 -3.72 -0.72
CA SER A 38 2.00 -4.18 -1.31
C SER A 38 2.16 -4.70 -2.75
N GLY A 39 3.38 -4.78 -3.26
CA GLY A 39 3.67 -5.25 -4.62
C GLY A 39 4.16 -4.15 -5.57
N ALA A 40 4.44 -4.54 -6.82
CA ALA A 40 4.82 -3.58 -7.85
C ALA A 40 3.61 -2.75 -8.31
N VAL A 41 3.87 -1.50 -8.70
CA VAL A 41 2.84 -0.69 -9.38
C VAL A 41 2.52 -1.33 -10.72
N VAL A 42 1.27 -1.70 -10.93
CA VAL A 42 0.79 -2.37 -12.16
C VAL A 42 0.04 -1.42 -13.08
N ASP A 43 -0.53 -0.33 -12.54
CA ASP A 43 -1.29 0.66 -13.30
C ASP A 43 -1.41 1.98 -12.52
N SER A 44 -2.09 2.95 -13.12
CA SER A 44 -2.46 4.23 -12.50
C SER A 44 -3.83 4.67 -13.02
N GLY A 45 -4.45 5.62 -12.33
CA GLY A 45 -5.74 6.16 -12.74
C GLY A 45 -6.12 7.38 -11.91
N THR A 46 -7.34 7.85 -12.14
CA THR A 46 -7.92 8.98 -11.39
C THR A 46 -9.23 8.53 -10.77
N ILE A 47 -9.36 8.69 -9.47
CA ILE A 47 -10.58 8.42 -8.69
C ILE A 47 -11.27 9.76 -8.42
N THR A 48 -12.57 9.85 -8.71
CA THR A 48 -13.39 11.04 -8.46
C THR A 48 -14.52 10.69 -7.51
N HIS A 49 -14.60 11.40 -6.38
CA HIS A 49 -15.68 11.30 -5.41
C HIS A 49 -16.06 12.70 -4.91
N ASP A 50 -17.37 12.95 -4.79
CA ASP A 50 -17.91 14.25 -4.36
C ASP A 50 -17.40 15.44 -5.21
N GLY A 51 -17.04 15.20 -6.47
CA GLY A 51 -16.47 16.19 -7.37
C GLY A 51 -14.96 16.44 -7.20
N ASP A 52 -14.31 15.80 -6.24
CA ASP A 52 -12.86 15.86 -6.05
C ASP A 52 -12.18 14.68 -6.75
N SER A 53 -11.11 14.97 -7.51
CA SER A 53 -10.34 13.95 -8.24
C SER A 53 -8.96 13.75 -7.63
N VAL A 54 -8.55 12.49 -7.51
CA VAL A 54 -7.25 12.09 -6.96
C VAL A 54 -6.57 11.14 -7.93
N ASP A 55 -5.36 11.48 -8.38
CA ASP A 55 -4.54 10.56 -9.15
C ASP A 55 -3.92 9.50 -8.23
N VAL A 56 -4.01 8.25 -8.65
CA VAL A 56 -3.57 7.10 -7.87
C VAL A 56 -2.66 6.16 -8.66
N LEU A 57 -1.73 5.55 -7.95
CA LEU A 57 -0.96 4.39 -8.38
C LEU A 57 -1.64 3.13 -7.85
N VAL A 58 -1.67 2.07 -8.64
CA VAL A 58 -2.33 0.81 -8.32
C VAL A 58 -1.31 -0.28 -8.09
N THR A 59 -1.44 -0.99 -6.98
CA THR A 59 -0.76 -2.27 -6.73
C THR A 59 -1.79 -3.37 -6.57
N VAL A 60 -1.40 -4.61 -6.89
CA VAL A 60 -2.25 -5.78 -6.69
C VAL A 60 -1.51 -6.84 -5.89
N SER A 61 -2.27 -7.58 -5.10
CA SER A 61 -1.84 -8.80 -4.41
C SER A 61 -2.79 -9.94 -4.78
N GLU A 62 -2.57 -11.13 -4.24
CA GLU A 62 -3.51 -12.25 -4.46
C GLU A 62 -4.92 -11.99 -3.91
N SER A 63 -5.08 -11.04 -2.99
CA SER A 63 -6.33 -10.83 -2.25
C SER A 63 -6.89 -9.41 -2.35
N SER A 64 -6.18 -8.47 -2.98
CA SER A 64 -6.60 -7.06 -2.99
C SER A 64 -5.96 -6.25 -4.11
N ALA A 65 -6.59 -5.13 -4.46
CA ALA A 65 -5.94 -4.01 -5.14
C ALA A 65 -5.89 -2.81 -4.20
N ALA A 66 -4.77 -2.12 -4.15
CA ALA A 66 -4.57 -0.96 -3.31
C ALA A 66 -4.23 0.27 -4.17
N PHE A 67 -4.78 1.42 -3.77
CA PHE A 67 -4.69 2.69 -4.48
C PHE A 67 -3.92 3.67 -3.63
N TYR A 68 -2.78 4.14 -4.12
CA TYR A 68 -1.91 5.08 -3.42
C TYR A 68 -1.94 6.41 -4.14
N ARG A 69 -2.04 7.52 -3.41
CA ARG A 69 -1.95 8.85 -4.02
C ARG A 69 -0.65 8.98 -4.81
N ASP A 70 -0.75 9.43 -6.05
CA ASP A 70 0.43 9.76 -6.86
C ASP A 70 1.01 11.10 -6.42
N MET A 71 1.64 11.09 -5.24
CA MET A 71 2.27 12.22 -4.56
C MET A 71 3.61 11.77 -3.98
N PRO A 72 4.50 12.70 -3.60
CA PRO A 72 5.82 12.32 -3.06
C PRO A 72 5.78 11.32 -1.91
N GLU A 73 4.78 11.38 -1.03
CA GLU A 73 4.64 10.47 0.11
C GLU A 73 3.93 9.16 -0.25
N GLN A 74 3.24 9.09 -1.37
CA GLN A 74 2.53 7.89 -1.87
C GLN A 74 1.70 7.17 -0.77
N VAL A 75 0.86 7.94 -0.11
CA VAL A 75 0.01 7.46 0.99
C VAL A 75 -1.14 6.61 0.43
N LEU A 76 -1.47 5.52 1.13
CA LEU A 76 -2.64 4.71 0.81
C LEU A 76 -3.90 5.59 0.81
N PHE A 77 -4.60 5.59 -0.32
CA PHE A 77 -5.85 6.32 -0.50
C PHE A 77 -7.06 5.43 -0.22
N ASP A 78 -7.10 4.26 -0.86
CA ASP A 78 -8.15 3.27 -0.70
C ASP A 78 -7.70 1.88 -1.17
N SER A 79 -8.58 0.88 -1.02
CA SER A 79 -8.33 -0.47 -1.49
C SER A 79 -9.63 -1.24 -1.68
N VAL A 80 -9.58 -2.27 -2.53
CA VAL A 80 -10.64 -3.26 -2.67
C VAL A 80 -10.12 -4.65 -2.36
N SER A 81 -10.90 -5.44 -1.62
CA SER A 81 -10.57 -6.84 -1.32
C SER A 81 -11.23 -7.77 -2.34
N PHE A 82 -10.48 -8.74 -2.83
CA PHE A 82 -11.00 -9.72 -3.76
C PHE A 82 -11.83 -10.79 -3.03
N PRO A 83 -12.99 -11.18 -3.55
CA PRO A 83 -13.82 -12.25 -2.97
C PRO A 83 -13.19 -13.64 -3.15
N VAL A 84 -12.20 -13.75 -4.04
CA VAL A 84 -11.42 -14.96 -4.33
C VAL A 84 -9.94 -14.63 -4.40
N SER A 85 -9.07 -15.59 -4.11
CA SER A 85 -7.63 -15.42 -4.30
C SER A 85 -7.28 -15.48 -5.79
N ILE A 86 -6.43 -14.56 -6.24
CA ILE A 86 -5.91 -14.50 -7.61
C ILE A 86 -4.42 -14.89 -7.57
N PRO A 87 -4.07 -16.16 -7.82
CA PRO A 87 -2.68 -16.57 -7.86
C PRO A 87 -1.89 -15.80 -8.94
N ASP A 88 -0.65 -15.42 -8.63
CA ASP A 88 0.21 -14.67 -9.54
C ASP A 88 -0.46 -13.36 -10.03
N ALA A 89 -1.17 -12.64 -9.14
CA ALA A 89 -2.03 -11.51 -9.49
C ALA A 89 -1.33 -10.43 -10.33
N GLU A 90 -0.07 -10.07 -10.01
CA GLU A 90 0.70 -9.10 -10.81
C GLU A 90 0.90 -9.54 -12.26
N GLN A 91 1.09 -10.84 -12.49
CA GLN A 91 1.30 -11.39 -13.83
C GLN A 91 -0.02 -11.62 -14.58
N ALA A 92 -1.09 -11.90 -13.85
CA ALA A 92 -2.43 -12.07 -14.40
C ALA A 92 -3.14 -10.74 -14.62
N PHE A 93 -2.68 -9.64 -13.96
CA PHE A 93 -3.28 -8.32 -14.09
C PHE A 93 -3.35 -7.89 -15.56
N HIS A 94 -4.54 -7.45 -15.98
CA HIS A 94 -4.78 -7.02 -17.34
C HIS A 94 -5.19 -5.55 -17.43
N ALA A 95 -6.08 -5.10 -16.57
CA ALA A 95 -6.56 -3.71 -16.56
C ALA A 95 -7.28 -3.36 -15.26
N ILE A 96 -7.30 -2.08 -14.96
CA ILE A 96 -8.20 -1.47 -13.98
C ILE A 96 -8.86 -0.24 -14.60
N SER A 97 -10.09 0.06 -14.22
CA SER A 97 -10.74 1.35 -14.51
C SER A 97 -11.45 1.89 -13.29
N PHE A 98 -11.59 3.22 -13.28
CA PHE A 98 -12.27 4.01 -12.26
C PHE A 98 -13.39 4.81 -12.92
N ASP A 99 -14.32 4.10 -13.57
CA ASP A 99 -15.44 4.68 -14.30
C ASP A 99 -16.69 4.73 -13.41
N ASP A 100 -17.60 5.65 -13.71
CA ASP A 100 -18.95 5.68 -13.14
C ASP A 100 -19.81 4.60 -13.84
N ILE A 101 -19.92 3.42 -13.20
CA ILE A 101 -20.57 2.24 -13.79
C ILE A 101 -22.09 2.29 -13.59
N ASP A 102 -22.56 2.83 -12.48
CA ASP A 102 -23.99 2.88 -12.14
C ASP A 102 -24.67 4.22 -12.46
N GLY A 103 -23.91 5.25 -12.85
CA GLY A 103 -24.41 6.54 -13.31
C GLY A 103 -24.69 7.54 -12.20
N ASP A 104 -24.06 7.37 -11.01
CA ASP A 104 -24.25 8.26 -9.87
C ASP A 104 -23.26 9.45 -9.85
N GLY A 105 -22.26 9.45 -10.73
CA GLY A 105 -21.22 10.48 -10.85
C GLY A 105 -19.96 10.20 -10.05
N GLU A 106 -19.91 9.08 -9.32
CA GLU A 106 -18.75 8.66 -8.52
C GLU A 106 -17.93 7.60 -9.27
N SER A 107 -16.64 7.48 -8.93
CA SER A 107 -15.78 6.45 -9.54
C SER A 107 -15.99 5.11 -8.85
N ASP A 108 -16.41 4.13 -9.65
CA ASP A 108 -16.43 2.72 -9.29
C ASP A 108 -15.11 2.05 -9.67
N VAL A 109 -14.89 0.84 -9.22
CA VAL A 109 -13.69 0.07 -9.54
C VAL A 109 -14.03 -1.16 -10.35
N LEU A 110 -13.38 -1.31 -11.49
CA LEU A 110 -13.38 -2.55 -12.26
C LEU A 110 -11.95 -3.06 -12.38
N VAL A 111 -11.69 -4.29 -11.94
CA VAL A 111 -10.38 -4.96 -12.08
C VAL A 111 -10.54 -6.19 -12.95
N ARG A 112 -9.64 -6.33 -13.93
CA ARG A 112 -9.64 -7.48 -14.85
C ARG A 112 -8.31 -8.22 -14.77
N PHE A 113 -8.40 -9.56 -14.69
CA PHE A 113 -7.28 -10.48 -14.77
C PHE A 113 -7.44 -11.42 -15.95
N LEU A 114 -6.36 -11.70 -16.66
CA LEU A 114 -6.28 -12.70 -17.70
C LEU A 114 -5.41 -13.86 -17.20
N HIS A 115 -6.01 -15.01 -16.98
CA HIS A 115 -5.31 -16.19 -16.47
C HIS A 115 -4.54 -16.92 -17.57
N LYS A 116 -3.53 -17.68 -17.19
CA LYS A 116 -2.73 -18.52 -18.12
C LYS A 116 -3.59 -19.55 -18.90
N SER A 117 -4.75 -19.92 -18.36
CA SER A 117 -5.75 -20.77 -19.05
C SER A 117 -6.44 -20.07 -20.22
N GLY A 118 -6.35 -18.74 -20.30
CA GLY A 118 -7.10 -17.90 -21.23
C GLY A 118 -8.43 -17.39 -20.66
N ASP A 119 -8.80 -17.84 -19.46
CA ASP A 119 -10.00 -17.36 -18.78
C ASP A 119 -9.78 -15.95 -18.24
N THR A 120 -10.87 -15.18 -18.14
CA THR A 120 -10.87 -13.82 -17.60
C THR A 120 -11.65 -13.77 -16.29
N THR A 121 -11.08 -13.14 -15.27
CA THR A 121 -11.80 -12.71 -14.08
C THR A 121 -12.00 -11.22 -14.16
N GLU A 122 -13.24 -10.78 -14.00
CA GLU A 122 -13.61 -9.35 -13.93
C GLU A 122 -14.41 -9.12 -12.66
N MET A 123 -13.94 -8.21 -11.83
CA MET A 123 -14.54 -7.90 -10.54
C MET A 123 -14.88 -6.42 -10.48
N ILE A 124 -16.10 -6.12 -9.99
CA ILE A 124 -16.67 -4.77 -9.97
C ILE A 124 -17.07 -4.42 -8.55
N TRP A 125 -16.67 -3.24 -8.12
CA TRP A 125 -17.10 -2.61 -6.87
C TRP A 125 -17.74 -1.27 -7.18
N ILE A 126 -18.92 -1.06 -6.65
CA ILE A 126 -19.66 0.20 -6.74
C ILE A 126 -19.33 1.03 -5.49
N TRP A 127 -19.13 2.33 -5.70
CA TRP A 127 -18.90 3.25 -4.61
C TRP A 127 -20.18 3.51 -3.79
N ASP A 128 -20.04 3.51 -2.49
CA ASP A 128 -21.05 3.92 -1.52
C ASP A 128 -20.42 4.89 -0.51
N PRO A 129 -21.04 6.05 -0.22
CA PRO A 129 -20.43 7.05 0.66
C PRO A 129 -20.29 6.58 2.12
N VAL A 130 -20.93 5.50 2.53
CA VAL A 130 -20.87 4.92 3.88
C VAL A 130 -19.99 3.68 3.91
N GLU A 131 -20.24 2.73 3.01
CA GLU A 131 -19.55 1.43 2.96
C GLU A 131 -18.30 1.47 2.08
N ARG A 132 -18.09 2.55 1.33
CA ARG A 132 -17.04 2.75 0.34
C ARG A 132 -17.23 1.80 -0.85
N TYR A 133 -16.25 1.02 -1.25
CA TYR A 133 -16.34 0.11 -2.38
C TYR A 133 -17.06 -1.18 -2.03
N VAL A 134 -18.27 -1.36 -2.52
CA VAL A 134 -19.10 -2.55 -2.31
C VAL A 134 -19.00 -3.49 -3.51
N PHE A 135 -18.53 -4.73 -3.26
CA PHE A 135 -18.40 -5.74 -4.31
C PHE A 135 -19.77 -6.11 -4.90
N ARG A 136 -19.84 -6.17 -6.23
CA ARG A 136 -21.05 -6.52 -6.99
C ARG A 136 -20.87 -7.84 -7.71
N GLU A 137 -21.27 -8.93 -7.05
CA GLU A 137 -21.21 -10.28 -7.63
C GLU A 137 -22.05 -10.40 -8.90
N ASP A 138 -23.20 -9.72 -8.95
CA ASP A 138 -24.13 -9.74 -10.06
C ASP A 138 -23.60 -9.03 -11.33
N LEU A 139 -22.62 -8.14 -11.19
CA LEU A 139 -21.94 -7.45 -12.28
C LEU A 139 -20.58 -8.07 -12.63
N SER A 140 -20.08 -8.97 -11.79
CA SER A 140 -18.72 -9.52 -11.89
C SER A 140 -18.72 -10.90 -12.60
N THR A 141 -17.59 -11.25 -13.20
CA THR A 141 -17.33 -12.57 -13.77
C THR A 141 -16.09 -13.15 -13.12
N VAL A 142 -16.25 -14.16 -12.29
CA VAL A 142 -15.12 -14.85 -11.63
C VAL A 142 -14.88 -16.18 -12.32
N ALA A 143 -13.69 -16.37 -12.90
CA ALA A 143 -13.32 -17.60 -13.60
C ALA A 143 -13.35 -18.80 -12.64
N VAL A 144 -13.94 -19.90 -13.09
CA VAL A 144 -14.03 -21.17 -12.34
C VAL A 144 -12.65 -21.86 -12.37
N GLY A 145 -11.72 -21.41 -11.56
CA GLY A 145 -10.35 -21.92 -11.51
C GLY A 145 -9.45 -21.11 -10.59
N ALA A 146 -9.91 -19.95 -10.16
CA ALA A 146 -9.27 -19.11 -9.14
C ALA A 146 -9.53 -19.65 -7.72
N ARG A 147 -9.43 -20.98 -7.50
CA ARG A 147 -9.56 -21.62 -6.18
C ARG A 147 -8.25 -22.24 -5.77
#